data_1e727055965010544dd6805e1335ff5b
#
_entry.id   1e727055965010544dd6805e1335ff5b
#
_cell.length_a   1.000
_cell.length_b   1.000
_cell.length_c   1.000
_cell.angle_alpha   90.00
_cell.angle_beta   90.00
_cell.angle_gamma   90.00
#
_symmetry.space_group_name_H-M   'P 1'
#
loop_
_entity.id
_entity.type
_entity.pdbx_description
1 polymer ?
#
loop_
_entity_poly.entity_id
_entity_poly.type
_entity_poly.pdbx_seq_one_letter_code
_entity_poly.pdbx_strand_id
1 'polypeptide(L)'
;MGELKVQAGEAEAPKLNEREVVAYLKAHPDFLSRHLDLLEAIELKHKAGSAVSLIEKQVDILRAKNSRLEDKLERLLAAANENEKRAENVQRLARTLMRAPSLAAVVVGLAKCMREDFGIEETFIGLSSTQYKRHDIEALQPLEPEGRIAKAFDNFFRTRLIECGPITEERARLLFPKAAVLPQSAAVIPLEKEKHLGMIALGAVDPERFQPRQGKLFLEMTAELVSAAVRARL
;
A
#
# COMPACT_ATOMS: atom_id res chain seq x y z
N MET A 1 49.64 31.09 -9.40
CA MET A 1 49.18 29.73 -9.01
C MET A 1 48.09 29.36 -9.96
N GLY A 2 48.44 28.51 -10.95
CA GLY A 2 47.56 28.16 -12.06
C GLY A 2 46.70 26.96 -11.74
N GLU A 3 45.41 27.11 -11.94
CA GLU A 3 44.43 26.04 -11.90
C GLU A 3 44.55 25.18 -13.18
N LEU A 4 44.95 23.93 -13.03
CA LEU A 4 44.91 22.93 -14.08
C LEU A 4 43.47 22.42 -14.20
N LYS A 5 42.75 22.90 -15.23
CA LYS A 5 41.50 22.29 -15.70
C LYS A 5 41.86 20.96 -16.38
N VAL A 6 41.50 19.84 -15.71
CA VAL A 6 41.48 18.52 -16.35
C VAL A 6 40.21 18.45 -17.20
N GLN A 7 40.37 18.52 -18.51
CA GLN A 7 39.33 18.19 -19.46
C GLN A 7 39.23 16.66 -19.52
N ALA A 8 38.14 16.11 -19.02
CA ALA A 8 37.76 14.72 -19.28
C ALA A 8 37.30 14.64 -20.75
N GLY A 9 38.17 14.09 -21.59
CA GLY A 9 37.83 13.75 -22.98
C GLY A 9 36.81 12.63 -22.98
N GLU A 10 35.60 12.89 -23.48
CA GLU A 10 34.66 11.87 -23.91
C GLU A 10 35.35 11.03 -24.98
N ALA A 11 35.69 9.79 -24.67
CA ALA A 11 36.19 8.82 -25.66
C ALA A 11 35.01 8.49 -26.61
N GLU A 12 35.07 9.06 -27.82
CA GLU A 12 34.13 8.74 -28.89
C GLU A 12 34.22 7.23 -29.18
N ALA A 13 33.14 6.49 -28.93
CA ALA A 13 33.10 5.04 -29.18
C ALA A 13 33.49 4.78 -30.65
N PRO A 14 34.40 3.82 -30.92
CA PRO A 14 34.86 3.57 -32.28
C PRO A 14 33.66 3.20 -33.18
N LYS A 15 33.47 3.93 -34.26
CA LYS A 15 32.43 3.68 -35.28
C LYS A 15 32.84 2.39 -36.02
N LEU A 16 32.43 1.24 -35.46
CA LEU A 16 32.60 -0.06 -36.10
C LEU A 16 31.83 -0.08 -37.43
N ASN A 17 32.55 -0.39 -38.52
CA ASN A 17 31.94 -0.56 -39.83
C ASN A 17 31.25 -1.94 -39.90
N GLU A 18 30.09 -2.03 -40.49
CA GLU A 18 29.30 -3.27 -40.66
C GLU A 18 30.15 -4.39 -41.27
N ARG A 19 31.04 -4.06 -42.25
CA ARG A 19 31.98 -5.03 -42.86
C ARG A 19 32.97 -5.61 -41.91
N GLU A 20 33.45 -4.85 -40.95
CA GLU A 20 34.39 -5.28 -39.92
C GLU A 20 33.73 -6.23 -38.94
N VAL A 21 32.49 -5.92 -38.52
CA VAL A 21 31.68 -6.79 -37.67
C VAL A 21 31.39 -8.13 -38.36
N VAL A 22 31.00 -8.10 -39.62
CA VAL A 22 30.78 -9.34 -40.42
C VAL A 22 32.04 -10.16 -40.58
N ALA A 23 33.20 -9.52 -40.86
CA ALA A 23 34.48 -10.20 -40.98
C ALA A 23 34.88 -10.86 -39.65
N TYR A 24 34.70 -10.16 -38.52
CA TYR A 24 34.99 -10.67 -37.19
C TYR A 24 34.12 -11.89 -36.84
N LEU A 25 32.81 -11.81 -37.06
CA LEU A 25 31.88 -12.91 -36.78
C LEU A 25 32.14 -14.15 -37.66
N LYS A 26 32.61 -13.96 -38.92
CA LYS A 26 33.04 -15.07 -39.78
C LYS A 26 34.30 -15.72 -39.32
N ALA A 27 35.23 -14.95 -38.76
CA ALA A 27 36.50 -15.48 -38.20
C ALA A 27 36.31 -16.19 -36.84
N HIS A 28 35.23 -15.86 -36.12
CA HIS A 28 34.92 -16.38 -34.78
C HIS A 28 33.50 -16.95 -34.72
N PRO A 29 33.22 -18.11 -35.33
CA PRO A 29 31.86 -18.66 -35.43
C PRO A 29 31.25 -19.05 -34.08
N ASP A 30 32.07 -19.24 -33.04
CA ASP A 30 31.69 -19.53 -31.66
C ASP A 30 31.43 -18.27 -30.82
N PHE A 31 31.55 -17.06 -31.39
CA PHE A 31 31.37 -15.80 -30.67
C PHE A 31 30.01 -15.69 -30.05
N LEU A 32 28.95 -15.94 -30.83
CA LEU A 32 27.55 -15.83 -30.35
C LEU A 32 27.20 -16.91 -29.30
N SER A 33 27.84 -18.08 -29.33
CA SER A 33 27.61 -19.10 -28.31
C SER A 33 28.26 -18.78 -26.98
N ARG A 34 29.30 -17.90 -26.96
CA ARG A 34 29.94 -17.37 -25.76
C ARG A 34 29.25 -16.12 -25.20
N HIS A 35 28.41 -15.46 -26.00
CA HIS A 35 27.68 -14.24 -25.65
C HIS A 35 26.19 -14.46 -25.84
N LEU A 36 25.58 -15.20 -24.90
CA LEU A 36 24.15 -15.57 -24.96
C LEU A 36 23.24 -14.36 -24.85
N ASP A 37 23.67 -13.35 -24.12
CA ASP A 37 23.01 -12.05 -23.99
C ASP A 37 22.81 -11.34 -25.33
N LEU A 38 23.80 -11.44 -26.24
CA LEU A 38 23.67 -10.90 -27.59
C LEU A 38 22.68 -11.70 -28.45
N LEU A 39 22.61 -13.02 -28.25
CA LEU A 39 21.63 -13.85 -28.96
C LEU A 39 20.17 -13.52 -28.54
N GLU A 40 19.95 -13.12 -27.31
CA GLU A 40 18.63 -12.67 -26.83
C GLU A 40 18.22 -11.33 -27.45
N ALA A 41 19.19 -10.44 -27.70
CA ALA A 41 18.96 -9.12 -28.26
C ALA A 41 18.81 -9.10 -29.81
N ILE A 42 19.30 -10.13 -30.52
CA ILE A 42 19.28 -10.18 -32.00
C ILE A 42 17.97 -10.81 -32.50
N GLU A 43 17.18 -10.04 -33.22
CA GLU A 43 16.04 -10.56 -34.01
C GLU A 43 16.55 -11.25 -35.29
N LEU A 44 16.64 -12.58 -35.27
CA LEU A 44 16.96 -13.38 -36.45
C LEU A 44 15.70 -13.59 -37.30
N LYS A 45 15.49 -12.75 -38.31
CA LYS A 45 14.45 -12.98 -39.32
C LYS A 45 14.94 -13.99 -40.35
N HIS A 46 14.48 -15.23 -40.30
CA HIS A 46 14.70 -16.20 -41.37
C HIS A 46 13.79 -15.85 -42.56
N LYS A 47 14.41 -15.68 -43.74
CA LYS A 47 13.72 -15.69 -45.03
C LYS A 47 13.30 -17.13 -45.41
N ALA A 48 12.49 -17.77 -44.61
CA ALA A 48 11.78 -18.98 -45.04
C ALA A 48 10.49 -18.53 -45.72
N GLY A 49 10.27 -18.97 -46.95
CA GLY A 49 9.05 -18.65 -47.72
C GLY A 49 7.80 -19.00 -46.91
N SER A 50 6.64 -18.60 -47.34
CA SER A 50 5.29 -18.54 -46.72
C SER A 50 4.87 -19.53 -45.60
N ALA A 51 5.73 -20.40 -45.14
CA ALA A 51 5.54 -21.28 -43.97
C ALA A 51 6.31 -20.70 -42.75
N VAL A 52 5.56 -20.13 -41.81
CA VAL A 52 6.10 -19.75 -40.50
C VAL A 52 6.72 -20.98 -39.85
N SER A 53 8.02 -20.94 -39.56
CA SER A 53 8.71 -22.06 -38.89
C SER A 53 8.06 -22.30 -37.51
N LEU A 54 7.68 -23.55 -37.25
CA LEU A 54 7.16 -23.97 -35.94
C LEU A 54 8.10 -23.58 -34.79
N ILE A 55 9.42 -23.57 -35.05
CA ILE A 55 10.45 -23.17 -34.10
C ILE A 55 10.38 -21.68 -33.79
N GLU A 56 10.22 -20.82 -34.79
CA GLU A 56 10.04 -19.36 -34.57
C GLU A 56 8.81 -19.10 -33.73
N LYS A 57 7.69 -19.75 -34.04
CA LYS A 57 6.47 -19.61 -33.25
C LYS A 57 6.63 -20.12 -31.81
N GLN A 58 7.42 -21.19 -31.58
CA GLN A 58 7.72 -21.67 -30.24
C GLN A 58 8.59 -20.67 -29.46
N VAL A 59 9.59 -20.07 -30.13
CA VAL A 59 10.46 -19.04 -29.52
C VAL A 59 9.64 -17.82 -29.13
N ASP A 60 8.74 -17.35 -29.99
CA ASP A 60 7.86 -16.23 -29.70
C ASP A 60 6.92 -16.52 -28.50
N ILE A 61 6.37 -17.73 -28.46
CA ILE A 61 5.55 -18.16 -27.31
C ILE A 61 6.38 -18.20 -26.02
N LEU A 62 7.61 -18.69 -26.06
CA LEU A 62 8.50 -18.75 -24.92
C LEU A 62 8.93 -17.35 -24.44
N ARG A 63 9.26 -16.45 -25.37
CA ARG A 63 9.56 -15.03 -25.06
C ARG A 63 8.37 -14.34 -24.42
N ALA A 64 7.18 -14.50 -24.99
CA ALA A 64 5.95 -13.93 -24.42
C ALA A 64 5.63 -14.52 -23.02
N LYS A 65 5.94 -15.82 -22.80
CA LYS A 65 5.78 -16.45 -21.50
C LYS A 65 6.79 -15.93 -20.49
N ASN A 66 8.04 -15.73 -20.92
CA ASN A 66 9.10 -15.19 -20.05
C ASN A 66 8.75 -13.76 -19.61
N SER A 67 8.44 -12.87 -20.55
CA SER A 67 7.99 -11.50 -20.24
C SER A 67 6.81 -11.47 -19.25
N ARG A 68 5.82 -12.36 -19.42
CA ARG A 68 4.70 -12.44 -18.48
C ARG A 68 5.11 -12.93 -17.09
N LEU A 69 6.15 -13.78 -17.00
CA LEU A 69 6.69 -14.23 -15.73
C LEU A 69 7.48 -13.13 -15.03
N GLU A 70 8.26 -12.36 -15.78
CA GLU A 70 8.99 -11.19 -15.30
C GLU A 70 8.01 -10.13 -14.74
N ASP A 71 6.97 -9.76 -15.50
CA ASP A 71 5.91 -8.87 -15.05
C ASP A 71 5.23 -9.36 -13.75
N LYS A 72 4.98 -10.68 -13.64
CA LYS A 72 4.41 -11.26 -12.44
C LYS A 72 5.36 -11.20 -11.26
N LEU A 73 6.64 -11.48 -11.48
CA LEU A 73 7.67 -11.41 -10.46
C LEU A 73 7.80 -9.98 -9.92
N GLU A 74 7.88 -9.00 -10.80
CA GLU A 74 7.92 -7.58 -10.40
C GLU A 74 6.72 -7.18 -9.54
N ARG A 75 5.51 -7.57 -9.96
CA ARG A 75 4.29 -7.31 -9.17
C ARG A 75 4.31 -8.00 -7.81
N LEU A 76 4.83 -9.23 -7.73
CA LEU A 76 4.95 -9.95 -6.46
C LEU A 76 5.98 -9.29 -5.55
N LEU A 77 7.13 -8.86 -6.09
CA LEU A 77 8.15 -8.14 -5.33
C LEU A 77 7.62 -6.78 -4.81
N ALA A 78 6.92 -6.05 -5.66
CA ALA A 78 6.29 -4.78 -5.25
C ALA A 78 5.26 -5.00 -4.12
N ALA A 79 4.41 -6.02 -4.24
CA ALA A 79 3.44 -6.37 -3.20
C ALA A 79 4.11 -6.84 -1.90
N ALA A 80 5.22 -7.59 -1.99
CA ALA A 80 5.99 -8.02 -0.82
C ALA A 80 6.59 -6.83 -0.07
N ASN A 81 7.24 -5.90 -0.78
CA ASN A 81 7.81 -4.68 -0.21
C ASN A 81 6.74 -3.80 0.44
N GLU A 82 5.57 -3.68 -0.19
CA GLU A 82 4.45 -2.93 0.40
C GLU A 82 3.92 -3.59 1.69
N ASN A 83 3.82 -4.92 1.71
CA ASN A 83 3.42 -5.66 2.89
C ASN A 83 4.44 -5.54 4.02
N GLU A 84 5.73 -5.58 3.72
CA GLU A 84 6.80 -5.37 4.70
C GLU A 84 6.70 -3.98 5.33
N LYS A 85 6.57 -2.94 4.52
CA LYS A 85 6.36 -1.56 5.00
C LYS A 85 5.11 -1.43 5.88
N ARG A 86 4.01 -2.08 5.49
CA ARG A 86 2.79 -2.11 6.31
C ARG A 86 3.01 -2.79 7.65
N ALA A 87 3.76 -3.90 7.68
CA ALA A 87 4.09 -4.61 8.92
C ALA A 87 4.96 -3.74 9.85
N GLU A 88 5.96 -3.04 9.33
CA GLU A 88 6.77 -2.07 10.09
C GLU A 88 5.91 -0.96 10.69
N ASN A 89 4.97 -0.42 9.92
CA ASN A 89 4.06 0.63 10.38
C ASN A 89 3.14 0.13 11.51
N VAL A 90 2.60 -1.09 11.39
CA VAL A 90 1.81 -1.72 12.47
C VAL A 90 2.66 -1.92 13.72
N GLN A 91 3.91 -2.36 13.57
CA GLN A 91 4.82 -2.51 14.71
C GLN A 91 5.14 -1.16 15.38
N ARG A 92 5.26 -0.08 14.61
CA ARG A 92 5.44 1.29 15.11
C ARG A 92 4.20 1.76 15.87
N LEU A 93 3.02 1.52 15.32
CA LEU A 93 1.75 1.78 15.98
C LEU A 93 1.67 1.04 17.33
N ALA A 94 1.95 -0.26 17.35
CA ALA A 94 1.94 -1.06 18.58
C ALA A 94 2.86 -0.45 19.65
N ARG A 95 4.10 -0.12 19.30
CA ARG A 95 5.06 0.52 20.22
C ARG A 95 4.56 1.87 20.74
N THR A 96 3.94 2.68 19.89
CA THR A 96 3.38 3.99 20.25
C THR A 96 2.24 3.82 21.25
N LEU A 97 1.31 2.91 20.97
CA LEU A 97 0.16 2.65 21.84
C LEU A 97 0.58 2.03 23.18
N MET A 98 1.54 1.12 23.20
CA MET A 98 2.06 0.51 24.44
C MET A 98 2.72 1.54 25.36
N ARG A 99 3.44 2.51 24.79
CA ARG A 99 4.16 3.57 25.55
C ARG A 99 3.27 4.73 25.96
N ALA A 100 2.05 4.83 25.44
CA ALA A 100 1.13 5.92 25.76
C ALA A 100 0.79 5.93 27.26
N PRO A 101 1.03 7.02 28.02
CA PRO A 101 0.81 7.04 29.47
C PRO A 101 -0.66 7.24 29.87
N SER A 102 -1.52 7.66 28.92
CA SER A 102 -2.93 7.99 29.18
C SER A 102 -3.80 7.68 27.97
N LEU A 103 -5.12 7.67 28.17
CA LEU A 103 -6.09 7.52 27.09
C LEU A 103 -5.95 8.64 26.04
N ALA A 104 -5.73 9.88 26.48
CA ALA A 104 -5.47 11.00 25.56
C ALA A 104 -4.22 10.74 24.70
N ALA A 105 -3.15 10.22 25.30
CA ALA A 105 -1.93 9.88 24.56
C ALA A 105 -2.15 8.72 23.56
N VAL A 106 -3.03 7.77 23.87
CA VAL A 106 -3.44 6.71 22.92
C VAL A 106 -4.11 7.32 21.70
N VAL A 107 -5.08 8.22 21.91
CA VAL A 107 -5.83 8.88 20.82
C VAL A 107 -4.90 9.71 19.93
N VAL A 108 -4.07 10.55 20.54
CA VAL A 108 -3.10 11.39 19.80
C VAL A 108 -2.08 10.53 19.07
N GLY A 109 -1.55 9.50 19.72
CA GLY A 109 -0.57 8.58 19.11
C GLY A 109 -1.16 7.80 17.93
N LEU A 110 -2.40 7.33 18.07
CA LEU A 110 -3.11 6.68 16.97
C LEU A 110 -3.29 7.63 15.79
N ALA A 111 -3.86 8.81 16.01
CA ALA A 111 -4.10 9.78 14.93
C ALA A 111 -2.80 10.18 14.22
N LYS A 112 -1.71 10.36 14.98
CA LYS A 112 -0.39 10.65 14.42
C LYS A 112 0.11 9.51 13.51
N CYS A 113 0.11 8.27 14.02
CA CYS A 113 0.54 7.11 13.22
C CYS A 113 -0.33 6.91 11.99
N MET A 114 -1.66 7.07 12.11
CA MET A 114 -2.57 6.94 10.97
C MET A 114 -2.23 7.96 9.87
N ARG A 115 -1.92 9.19 10.24
CA ARG A 115 -1.58 10.25 9.28
C ARG A 115 -0.19 10.06 8.68
N GLU A 116 0.84 9.85 9.50
CA GLU A 116 2.25 9.84 9.06
C GLU A 116 2.65 8.52 8.39
N ASP A 117 2.20 7.38 8.94
CA ASP A 117 2.65 6.07 8.50
C ASP A 117 1.68 5.43 7.49
N PHE A 118 0.40 5.74 7.59
CA PHE A 118 -0.65 5.12 6.75
C PHE A 118 -1.31 6.08 5.76
N GLY A 119 -1.05 7.40 5.85
CA GLY A 119 -1.67 8.39 4.98
C GLY A 119 -3.18 8.47 5.14
N ILE A 120 -3.68 8.30 6.36
CA ILE A 120 -5.10 8.40 6.71
C ILE A 120 -5.29 9.73 7.45
N GLU A 121 -6.09 10.62 6.87
CA GLU A 121 -6.16 12.00 7.32
C GLU A 121 -6.96 12.15 8.62
N GLU A 122 -8.07 11.42 8.72
CA GLU A 122 -9.01 11.58 9.81
C GLU A 122 -9.16 10.30 10.64
N THR A 123 -9.17 10.46 11.96
CA THR A 123 -9.31 9.36 12.91
C THR A 123 -10.29 9.75 14.00
N PHE A 124 -11.24 8.86 14.28
CA PHE A 124 -12.25 9.01 15.33
C PHE A 124 -12.30 7.76 16.18
N ILE A 125 -12.46 7.92 17.47
CA ILE A 125 -12.72 6.83 18.41
C ILE A 125 -14.03 7.12 19.14
N GLY A 126 -14.94 6.17 19.08
CA GLY A 126 -16.17 6.18 19.88
C GLY A 126 -16.13 5.06 20.92
N LEU A 127 -16.28 5.38 22.19
CA LEU A 127 -16.38 4.40 23.26
C LEU A 127 -17.78 4.35 23.82
N SER A 128 -18.23 3.15 24.22
CA SER A 128 -19.56 2.99 24.85
C SER A 128 -19.70 3.93 26.05
N SER A 129 -20.81 4.67 26.14
CA SER A 129 -21.13 5.57 27.23
C SER A 129 -21.24 4.89 28.60
N THR A 130 -21.36 3.55 28.61
CA THR A 130 -21.30 2.76 29.86
C THR A 130 -19.88 2.68 30.43
N GLN A 131 -18.86 2.82 29.59
CA GLN A 131 -17.46 2.71 29.98
C GLN A 131 -16.72 4.04 29.98
N TYR A 132 -17.13 4.99 29.14
CA TYR A 132 -16.52 6.30 29.01
C TYR A 132 -17.60 7.38 28.88
N LYS A 133 -17.59 8.36 29.78
CA LYS A 133 -18.60 9.44 29.83
C LYS A 133 -18.04 10.85 29.66
N ARG A 134 -16.70 10.96 29.57
CA ARG A 134 -16.01 12.26 29.49
C ARG A 134 -15.99 12.77 28.04
N HIS A 135 -15.87 14.09 27.88
CA HIS A 135 -15.75 14.78 26.59
C HIS A 135 -14.46 15.63 26.52
N ASP A 136 -13.45 15.25 27.32
CA ASP A 136 -12.22 16.01 27.53
C ASP A 136 -11.11 15.68 26.53
N ILE A 137 -11.32 14.67 25.69
CA ILE A 137 -10.34 14.22 24.70
C ILE A 137 -10.90 14.44 23.30
N GLU A 138 -10.18 15.26 22.54
CA GLU A 138 -10.50 15.48 21.11
C GLU A 138 -10.42 14.16 20.32
N ALA A 139 -11.28 13.97 19.33
CA ALA A 139 -11.42 12.74 18.53
C ALA A 139 -11.82 11.48 19.32
N LEU A 140 -12.18 11.61 20.60
CA LEU A 140 -12.77 10.55 21.41
C LEU A 140 -14.14 10.99 21.94
N GLN A 141 -15.18 10.24 21.64
CA GLN A 141 -16.53 10.57 22.07
C GLN A 141 -17.23 9.39 22.72
N PRO A 142 -18.05 9.62 23.77
CA PRO A 142 -18.96 8.60 24.28
C PRO A 142 -20.04 8.29 23.24
N LEU A 143 -20.29 7.00 23.03
CA LEU A 143 -21.35 6.51 22.14
C LEU A 143 -22.59 6.17 22.97
N GLU A 144 -23.61 7.00 22.83
CA GLU A 144 -24.91 6.73 23.39
C GLU A 144 -25.66 5.70 22.55
N PRO A 145 -26.35 4.70 23.16
CA PRO A 145 -27.04 3.65 22.44
C PRO A 145 -28.08 4.16 21.43
N GLU A 146 -28.74 5.27 21.74
CA GLU A 146 -29.74 5.94 20.87
C GLU A 146 -29.22 7.25 20.27
N GLY A 147 -27.93 7.48 20.34
CA GLY A 147 -27.29 8.68 19.84
C GLY A 147 -27.31 8.77 18.31
N ARG A 148 -26.98 9.96 17.79
CA ARG A 148 -26.96 10.22 16.35
C ARG A 148 -26.00 9.27 15.60
N ILE A 149 -24.83 8.97 16.18
CA ILE A 149 -23.85 8.05 15.58
C ILE A 149 -24.43 6.64 15.56
N ALA A 150 -25.02 6.16 16.68
CA ALA A 150 -25.61 4.83 16.73
C ALA A 150 -26.71 4.64 15.68
N LYS A 151 -27.59 5.63 15.49
CA LYS A 151 -28.64 5.61 14.45
C LYS A 151 -28.08 5.65 13.03
N ALA A 152 -27.07 6.48 12.78
CA ALA A 152 -26.45 6.60 11.45
C ALA A 152 -25.67 5.33 11.04
N PHE A 153 -25.18 4.56 12.00
CA PHE A 153 -24.40 3.35 11.81
C PHE A 153 -25.09 2.10 12.40
N ASP A 154 -26.42 2.04 12.37
CA ASP A 154 -27.22 0.94 12.95
C ASP A 154 -26.80 -0.43 12.44
N ASN A 155 -26.59 -0.58 11.13
CA ASN A 155 -26.13 -1.85 10.56
C ASN A 155 -24.77 -2.30 11.13
N PHE A 156 -23.83 -1.37 11.27
CA PHE A 156 -22.52 -1.64 11.87
C PHE A 156 -22.67 -2.11 13.33
N PHE A 157 -23.45 -1.42 14.13
CA PHE A 157 -23.65 -1.81 15.54
C PHE A 157 -24.39 -3.14 15.71
N ARG A 158 -25.25 -3.49 14.76
CA ARG A 158 -25.95 -4.78 14.73
C ARG A 158 -25.05 -5.92 14.29
N THR A 159 -24.27 -5.75 13.20
CA THR A 159 -23.46 -6.81 12.61
C THR A 159 -22.08 -6.97 13.23
N ARG A 160 -21.52 -5.89 13.77
CA ARG A 160 -20.15 -5.84 14.31
C ARG A 160 -19.09 -6.26 13.30
N LEU A 161 -19.37 -6.02 12.04
CA LEU A 161 -18.41 -6.26 10.96
C LEU A 161 -17.72 -4.97 10.57
N ILE A 162 -16.49 -5.10 10.10
CA ILE A 162 -15.76 -3.95 9.53
C ILE A 162 -16.48 -3.50 8.26
N GLU A 163 -16.90 -2.25 8.25
CA GLU A 163 -17.49 -1.59 7.08
C GLU A 163 -16.42 -0.71 6.42
N CYS A 164 -16.17 -0.92 5.12
CA CYS A 164 -15.27 -0.11 4.29
C CYS A 164 -16.00 0.34 3.04
N GLY A 165 -15.80 1.58 2.64
CA GLY A 165 -16.34 2.09 1.39
C GLY A 165 -16.52 3.61 1.38
N PRO A 166 -17.23 4.10 0.36
CA PRO A 166 -17.63 5.50 0.29
C PRO A 166 -18.48 5.88 1.50
N ILE A 167 -18.25 7.08 2.02
CA ILE A 167 -19.02 7.62 3.15
C ILE A 167 -19.85 8.81 2.69
N THR A 168 -21.11 8.88 3.16
CA THR A 168 -21.96 10.04 2.89
C THR A 168 -21.51 11.25 3.68
N GLU A 169 -21.74 12.46 3.14
CA GLU A 169 -21.37 13.71 3.80
C GLU A 169 -21.95 13.81 5.21
N GLU A 170 -23.19 13.38 5.41
CA GLU A 170 -23.84 13.38 6.72
C GLU A 170 -23.08 12.49 7.73
N ARG A 171 -22.73 11.26 7.34
CA ARG A 171 -21.96 10.34 8.19
C ARG A 171 -20.55 10.86 8.45
N ALA A 172 -19.91 11.45 7.43
CA ALA A 172 -18.58 12.04 7.57
C ALA A 172 -18.60 13.20 8.58
N ARG A 173 -19.57 14.10 8.51
CA ARG A 173 -19.73 15.22 9.47
C ARG A 173 -20.00 14.75 10.90
N LEU A 174 -20.67 13.60 11.07
CA LEU A 174 -20.90 13.03 12.40
C LEU A 174 -19.63 12.49 13.05
N LEU A 175 -18.78 11.83 12.26
CA LEU A 175 -17.53 11.23 12.76
C LEU A 175 -16.39 12.25 12.80
N PHE A 176 -16.31 13.12 11.81
CA PHE A 176 -15.16 14.04 11.60
C PHE A 176 -15.64 15.51 11.51
N PRO A 177 -16.25 16.03 12.58
CA PRO A 177 -16.86 17.38 12.53
C PRO A 177 -15.84 18.51 12.37
N LYS A 178 -14.56 18.24 12.62
CA LYS A 178 -13.46 19.21 12.51
C LYS A 178 -12.56 18.99 11.31
N ALA A 179 -12.90 18.04 10.43
CA ALA A 179 -12.13 17.78 9.24
C ALA A 179 -12.10 19.01 8.32
N ALA A 180 -10.90 19.43 7.91
CA ALA A 180 -10.74 20.57 6.99
C ALA A 180 -11.30 20.23 5.60
N VAL A 181 -11.14 18.98 5.17
CA VAL A 181 -11.76 18.39 3.98
C VAL A 181 -12.50 17.14 4.42
N LEU A 182 -13.78 17.01 4.08
CA LEU A 182 -14.55 15.84 4.47
C LEU A 182 -14.04 14.59 3.76
N PRO A 183 -13.83 13.49 4.49
CA PRO A 183 -13.49 12.19 3.89
C PRO A 183 -14.56 11.73 2.90
N GLN A 184 -14.10 11.15 1.78
CA GLN A 184 -14.96 10.55 0.76
C GLN A 184 -15.05 9.02 0.91
N SER A 185 -14.08 8.42 1.61
CA SER A 185 -14.14 7.01 1.99
C SER A 185 -13.80 6.83 3.47
N ALA A 186 -14.33 5.78 4.07
CA ALA A 186 -14.05 5.47 5.46
C ALA A 186 -14.02 3.97 5.73
N ALA A 187 -13.26 3.60 6.77
CA ALA A 187 -13.35 2.30 7.43
C ALA A 187 -13.88 2.46 8.84
N VAL A 188 -14.95 1.76 9.15
CA VAL A 188 -15.54 1.69 10.49
C VAL A 188 -15.29 0.32 11.08
N ILE A 189 -14.65 0.28 12.23
CA ILE A 189 -14.03 -0.91 12.79
C ILE A 189 -14.50 -1.08 14.24
N PRO A 190 -15.03 -2.26 14.64
CA PRO A 190 -15.46 -2.49 16.01
C PRO A 190 -14.27 -2.68 16.95
N LEU A 191 -14.32 -2.03 18.12
CA LEU A 191 -13.43 -2.29 19.23
C LEU A 191 -14.06 -3.37 20.14
N GLU A 192 -13.31 -4.46 20.40
CA GLU A 192 -13.77 -5.63 21.16
C GLU A 192 -15.20 -6.07 20.80
N LYS A 193 -15.33 -6.84 19.75
CA LYS A 193 -16.64 -7.30 19.22
C LYS A 193 -17.56 -7.89 20.30
N GLU A 194 -17.03 -8.69 21.20
CA GLU A 194 -17.82 -9.39 22.24
C GLU A 194 -18.24 -8.48 23.39
N LYS A 195 -17.36 -7.55 23.82
CA LYS A 195 -17.59 -6.70 25.00
C LYS A 195 -18.10 -5.31 24.67
N HIS A 196 -18.36 -5.02 23.41
CA HIS A 196 -18.92 -3.75 22.95
C HIS A 196 -18.18 -2.51 23.48
N LEU A 197 -16.84 -2.53 23.40
CA LEU A 197 -16.04 -1.40 23.87
C LEU A 197 -16.33 -0.12 23.09
N GLY A 198 -16.52 -0.22 21.78
CA GLY A 198 -16.78 0.92 20.93
C GLY A 198 -16.46 0.69 19.45
N MET A 199 -16.03 1.76 18.78
CA MET A 199 -15.63 1.75 17.38
C MET A 199 -14.45 2.68 17.11
N ILE A 200 -13.71 2.39 16.05
CA ILE A 200 -12.82 3.34 15.39
C ILE A 200 -13.40 3.67 14.03
N ALA A 201 -13.29 4.92 13.60
CA ALA A 201 -13.49 5.29 12.21
C ALA A 201 -12.22 5.95 11.67
N LEU A 202 -11.81 5.51 10.50
CA LEU A 202 -10.68 6.03 9.73
C LEU A 202 -11.23 6.65 8.46
N GLY A 203 -10.95 7.92 8.21
CA GLY A 203 -11.45 8.66 7.07
C GLY A 203 -10.33 9.08 6.13
N ALA A 204 -10.56 8.96 4.83
CA ALA A 204 -9.65 9.41 3.78
C ALA A 204 -10.37 10.27 2.74
N VAL A 205 -9.67 11.29 2.24
CA VAL A 205 -10.15 12.16 1.17
C VAL A 205 -10.23 11.39 -0.15
N ASP A 206 -9.32 10.44 -0.36
CA ASP A 206 -9.34 9.56 -1.52
C ASP A 206 -10.52 8.58 -1.46
N PRO A 207 -11.45 8.60 -2.43
CA PRO A 207 -12.62 7.71 -2.45
C PRO A 207 -12.24 6.22 -2.62
N GLU A 208 -11.07 5.93 -3.19
CA GLU A 208 -10.59 4.57 -3.45
C GLU A 208 -9.77 3.98 -2.30
N ARG A 209 -9.50 4.76 -1.24
CA ARG A 209 -8.65 4.35 -0.12
C ARG A 209 -9.20 3.17 0.66
N PHE A 210 -10.49 3.16 0.93
CA PHE A 210 -11.17 2.11 1.69
C PHE A 210 -12.17 1.35 0.82
N GLN A 211 -11.64 0.48 -0.07
CA GLN A 211 -12.51 -0.35 -0.90
C GLN A 211 -12.98 -1.59 -0.14
N PRO A 212 -14.25 -2.04 -0.34
CA PRO A 212 -14.80 -3.21 0.36
C PRO A 212 -14.03 -4.51 0.11
N ARG A 213 -13.31 -4.59 -1.01
CA ARG A 213 -12.54 -5.79 -1.43
C ARG A 213 -11.09 -5.80 -0.95
N GLN A 214 -10.59 -4.73 -0.35
CA GLN A 214 -9.24 -4.70 0.20
C GLN A 214 -9.15 -5.57 1.45
N GLY A 215 -7.99 -6.21 1.66
CA GLY A 215 -7.75 -7.07 2.81
C GLY A 215 -7.97 -6.33 4.14
N LYS A 216 -8.81 -6.91 5.01
CA LYS A 216 -9.20 -6.30 6.29
C LYS A 216 -8.20 -6.58 7.42
N LEU A 217 -7.18 -7.41 7.17
CA LEU A 217 -6.22 -7.84 8.19
C LEU A 217 -5.57 -6.67 8.93
N PHE A 218 -5.13 -5.63 8.19
CA PHE A 218 -4.56 -4.44 8.81
C PHE A 218 -5.56 -3.72 9.74
N LEU A 219 -6.81 -3.61 9.34
CA LEU A 219 -7.86 -2.97 10.15
C LEU A 219 -8.18 -3.79 11.40
N GLU A 220 -8.20 -5.11 11.29
CA GLU A 220 -8.38 -6.03 12.43
C GLU A 220 -7.23 -5.91 13.43
N MET A 221 -5.98 -5.96 12.97
CA MET A 221 -4.81 -5.76 13.82
C MET A 221 -4.82 -4.39 14.51
N THR A 222 -5.20 -3.33 13.78
CA THR A 222 -5.35 -1.98 14.35
C THR A 222 -6.40 -1.97 15.46
N ALA A 223 -7.56 -2.59 15.23
CA ALA A 223 -8.62 -2.68 16.22
C ALA A 223 -8.19 -3.42 17.49
N GLU A 224 -7.47 -4.53 17.36
CA GLU A 224 -6.95 -5.29 18.49
C GLU A 224 -5.94 -4.47 19.31
N LEU A 225 -4.97 -3.82 18.65
CA LEU A 225 -3.98 -2.99 19.31
C LEU A 225 -4.61 -1.81 20.06
N VAL A 226 -5.56 -1.12 19.41
CA VAL A 226 -6.24 0.03 20.03
C VAL A 226 -7.17 -0.44 21.14
N SER A 227 -7.90 -1.55 20.96
CA SER A 227 -8.74 -2.12 22.02
C SER A 227 -7.92 -2.43 23.29
N ALA A 228 -6.78 -3.10 23.14
CA ALA A 228 -5.88 -3.41 24.24
C ALA A 228 -5.34 -2.13 24.91
N ALA A 229 -4.91 -1.15 24.11
CA ALA A 229 -4.35 0.10 24.61
C ALA A 229 -5.40 0.95 25.36
N VAL A 230 -6.61 1.04 24.83
CA VAL A 230 -7.75 1.73 25.45
C VAL A 230 -8.15 1.05 26.76
N ARG A 231 -8.30 -0.28 26.73
CA ARG A 231 -8.71 -1.08 27.90
C ARG A 231 -7.73 -0.92 29.08
N ALA A 232 -6.44 -0.85 28.80
CA ALA A 232 -5.42 -0.69 29.84
C ALA A 232 -5.43 0.72 30.50
N ARG A 233 -6.23 1.69 29.97
CA ARG A 233 -6.24 3.10 30.41
C ARG A 233 -7.64 3.66 30.69
N LEU A 234 -8.68 2.83 30.58
CA LEU A 234 -10.03 3.09 31.07
C LEU A 234 -10.11 2.89 32.59
#